data_9266e12c0b7819bbd062ab12b752ce1e
#
_entry.id   9266e12c0b7819bbd062ab12b752ce1e
#
_cell.length_a   1.000
_cell.length_b   1.000
_cell.length_c   1.000
_cell.angle_alpha   90.00
_cell.angle_beta   90.00
_cell.angle_gamma   90.00
#
_symmetry.space_group_name_H-M   'P 1'
#
loop_
_entity.id
_entity.type
_entity.pdbx_description
1 polymer ?
#
loop_
_entity_poly.entity_id
_entity_poly.type
_entity_poly.pdbx_seq_one_letter_code
_entity_poly.pdbx_strand_id
1 'polypeptide(L)'
;MKIGDIDLGEKPVLLAPMEDVTDASFRIVCKRFGADMVYTEFVPSDGLIRDAAKAIAKMKTSDDEAPIGIQIYGNNPEAMVEAAKMADNADQIAGGHGCDVIDINFGCPVSKIAGRGAGSGMMREPDKMVMITKSIVEAVRKPVTVKTRLGWDEDSKIIVELAERLQDTGIKALTVHGRTRCQMYKGEADWTLIGKIKENPRMHIPIIGNGDINSAQKAKDAFDRFGVDSIMVGRASFGHPWIFHEIKHVLQTGEEAAPMSVNDRVALAKWHLSLSTALKGPVTGILEMRRHLACYFKGLPDFKETRVKLVTAPTAEEVDALLDYISERWGNCPLNETSSVYGL
;
A
#
# COMPACT_ATOMS: atom_id res chain seq x y z
N MET A 1 17.27 3.36 6.22
CA MET A 1 17.02 3.59 4.77
C MET A 1 16.50 5.01 4.56
N LYS A 2 16.98 5.70 3.53
CA LYS A 2 16.50 7.06 3.22
C LYS A 2 15.86 7.13 1.84
N ILE A 3 14.80 7.93 1.71
CA ILE A 3 14.20 8.34 0.42
C ILE A 3 14.37 9.85 0.32
N GLY A 4 15.35 10.31 -0.46
CA GLY A 4 15.82 11.70 -0.37
C GLY A 4 16.31 12.02 1.04
N ASP A 5 15.74 13.06 1.66
CA ASP A 5 16.10 13.46 3.03
C ASP A 5 15.25 12.78 4.12
N ILE A 6 14.26 11.96 3.72
CA ILE A 6 13.37 11.27 4.65
C ILE A 6 14.07 10.03 5.19
N ASP A 7 14.35 9.99 6.48
CA ASP A 7 14.93 8.82 7.14
C ASP A 7 13.85 7.92 7.73
N LEU A 8 13.75 6.70 7.21
CA LEU A 8 12.79 5.68 7.63
C LEU A 8 13.40 4.66 8.63
N GLY A 9 14.63 4.86 9.07
CA GLY A 9 15.32 3.95 9.99
C GLY A 9 15.87 2.68 9.32
N GLU A 10 16.09 1.65 10.13
CA GLU A 10 16.58 0.35 9.69
C GLU A 10 15.44 -0.58 9.30
N LYS A 11 15.59 -1.32 8.18
CA LYS A 11 14.62 -2.31 7.69
C LYS A 11 13.16 -1.81 7.75
N PRO A 12 12.84 -0.63 7.18
CA PRO A 12 11.49 -0.09 7.26
C PRO A 12 10.47 -0.97 6.54
N VAL A 13 9.22 -0.92 7.03
CA VAL A 13 8.09 -1.68 6.51
C VAL A 13 7.02 -0.71 6.02
N LEU A 14 6.72 -0.74 4.73
CA LEU A 14 5.85 0.22 4.07
C LEU A 14 4.48 -0.39 3.76
N LEU A 15 3.42 0.43 3.82
CA LEU A 15 2.09 0.05 3.34
C LEU A 15 1.99 0.28 1.83
N ALA A 16 1.60 -0.75 1.08
CA ALA A 16 1.39 -0.63 -0.36
C ALA A 16 0.13 0.19 -0.70
N PRO A 17 0.16 0.99 -1.77
CA PRO A 17 -1.04 1.64 -2.30
C PRO A 17 -2.02 0.59 -2.85
N MET A 18 -3.27 0.61 -2.38
CA MET A 18 -4.33 -0.32 -2.80
C MET A 18 -5.64 0.44 -2.98
N GLU A 19 -6.17 0.44 -4.21
CA GLU A 19 -7.46 1.06 -4.51
C GLU A 19 -8.57 0.49 -3.64
N ASP A 20 -9.44 1.36 -3.17
CA ASP A 20 -10.54 1.03 -2.27
C ASP A 20 -10.14 0.40 -0.91
N VAL A 21 -8.88 0.42 -0.53
CA VAL A 21 -8.38 -0.16 0.73
C VAL A 21 -7.57 0.83 1.54
N THR A 22 -6.59 1.49 0.90
CA THR A 22 -5.67 2.39 1.59
C THR A 22 -6.17 3.83 1.61
N ASP A 23 -7.40 4.00 2.06
CA ASP A 23 -7.95 5.32 2.38
C ASP A 23 -7.29 5.94 3.61
N ALA A 24 -7.55 7.21 3.89
CA ALA A 24 -6.91 7.95 4.98
C ALA A 24 -7.08 7.25 6.34
N SER A 25 -8.28 6.75 6.65
CA SER A 25 -8.54 6.07 7.93
C SER A 25 -7.70 4.81 8.09
N PHE A 26 -7.59 4.00 7.04
CA PHE A 26 -6.78 2.78 7.09
C PHE A 26 -5.27 3.06 7.12
N ARG A 27 -4.81 4.11 6.41
CA ARG A 27 -3.39 4.53 6.49
C ARG A 27 -3.01 4.94 7.91
N ILE A 28 -3.85 5.73 8.59
CA ILE A 28 -3.65 6.11 10.01
C ILE A 28 -3.60 4.87 10.90
N VAL A 29 -4.51 3.91 10.69
CA VAL A 29 -4.49 2.62 11.41
C VAL A 29 -3.17 1.89 11.20
N CYS A 30 -2.69 1.73 9.96
CA CYS A 30 -1.42 1.07 9.66
C CYS A 30 -0.22 1.81 10.28
N LYS A 31 -0.23 3.15 10.26
CA LYS A 31 0.80 3.97 10.95
C LYS A 31 0.83 3.69 12.45
N ARG A 32 -0.33 3.58 13.10
CA ARG A 32 -0.43 3.25 14.52
C ARG A 32 0.17 1.89 14.86
N PHE A 33 0.09 0.93 13.94
CA PHE A 33 0.73 -0.37 14.06
C PHE A 33 2.18 -0.43 13.59
N GLY A 34 2.77 0.69 13.19
CA GLY A 34 4.19 0.80 12.90
C GLY A 34 4.58 0.72 11.43
N ALA A 35 3.65 0.95 10.50
CA ALA A 35 4.04 1.21 9.11
C ALA A 35 4.93 2.47 9.07
N ASP A 36 6.15 2.35 8.54
CA ASP A 36 7.10 3.46 8.53
C ASP A 36 6.73 4.53 7.52
N MET A 37 6.15 4.12 6.40
CA MET A 37 5.62 5.01 5.38
C MET A 37 4.37 4.40 4.74
N VAL A 38 3.45 5.25 4.34
CA VAL A 38 2.21 4.87 3.65
C VAL A 38 2.07 5.61 2.32
N TYR A 39 1.16 5.14 1.48
CA TYR A 39 0.87 5.76 0.19
C TYR A 39 -0.63 5.94 0.02
N THR A 40 -1.03 7.02 -0.68
CA THR A 40 -2.43 7.20 -1.06
C THR A 40 -2.89 6.09 -2.01
N GLU A 41 -4.18 5.92 -2.17
CA GLU A 41 -4.71 5.26 -3.36
C GLU A 41 -4.20 6.00 -4.60
N PHE A 42 -4.01 5.26 -5.71
CA PHE A 42 -3.42 5.88 -6.90
C PHE A 42 -4.38 6.86 -7.59
N VAL A 43 -3.84 8.01 -7.96
CA VAL A 43 -4.58 9.14 -8.53
C VAL A 43 -4.37 9.19 -10.04
N PRO A 44 -5.44 9.20 -10.85
CA PRO A 44 -5.31 9.30 -12.30
C PRO A 44 -4.82 10.69 -12.74
N SER A 45 -3.74 10.75 -13.52
CA SER A 45 -3.21 12.00 -14.07
C SER A 45 -4.24 12.76 -14.91
N ASP A 46 -4.97 12.05 -15.79
CA ASP A 46 -6.04 12.65 -16.59
C ASP A 46 -7.19 13.23 -15.74
N GLY A 47 -7.41 12.67 -14.55
CA GLY A 47 -8.41 13.19 -13.61
C GLY A 47 -7.93 14.47 -12.94
N LEU A 48 -6.66 14.52 -12.54
CA LEU A 48 -6.08 15.69 -11.90
C LEU A 48 -6.05 16.89 -12.82
N ILE A 49 -5.53 16.76 -14.04
CA ILE A 49 -5.43 17.86 -15.00
C ILE A 49 -6.79 18.42 -15.46
N ARG A 50 -7.88 17.70 -15.17
CA ARG A 50 -9.26 18.13 -15.42
C ARG A 50 -9.98 18.62 -14.16
N ASP A 51 -9.25 18.86 -13.09
CA ASP A 51 -9.77 19.28 -11.78
C ASP A 51 -10.90 18.40 -11.26
N ALA A 52 -10.84 17.09 -11.53
CA ALA A 52 -11.85 16.15 -11.06
C ALA A 52 -11.83 16.08 -9.52
N ALA A 53 -12.88 16.54 -8.87
CA ALA A 53 -12.97 16.64 -7.42
C ALA A 53 -12.59 15.34 -6.68
N LYS A 54 -12.94 14.17 -7.25
CA LYS A 54 -12.56 12.88 -6.69
C LYS A 54 -11.04 12.61 -6.76
N ALA A 55 -10.37 13.06 -7.82
CA ALA A 55 -8.93 12.90 -7.96
C ALA A 55 -8.20 13.82 -6.96
N ILE A 56 -8.63 15.06 -6.83
CA ILE A 56 -8.10 16.02 -5.85
C ILE A 56 -8.33 15.50 -4.42
N ALA A 57 -9.52 15.00 -4.11
CA ALA A 57 -9.84 14.46 -2.79
C ALA A 57 -8.91 13.30 -2.37
N LYS A 58 -8.44 12.45 -3.32
CA LYS A 58 -7.46 11.40 -3.04
C LYS A 58 -6.07 11.90 -2.66
N MET A 59 -5.73 13.15 -2.99
CA MET A 59 -4.46 13.77 -2.59
C MET A 59 -4.50 14.36 -1.18
N LYS A 60 -5.70 14.47 -0.57
CA LYS A 60 -5.82 15.00 0.79
C LYS A 60 -5.24 14.03 1.80
N THR A 61 -4.33 14.52 2.62
CA THR A 61 -3.60 13.76 3.64
C THR A 61 -3.59 14.51 4.97
N SER A 62 -3.06 13.89 6.01
CA SER A 62 -2.91 14.49 7.34
C SER A 62 -1.53 14.21 7.93
N ASP A 63 -1.13 14.96 8.96
CA ASP A 63 0.13 14.74 9.68
C ASP A 63 0.20 13.35 10.34
N ASP A 64 -0.94 12.76 10.72
CA ASP A 64 -1.02 11.41 11.28
C ASP A 64 -0.61 10.30 10.31
N GLU A 65 -0.53 10.62 9.02
CA GLU A 65 -0.14 9.69 7.95
C GLU A 65 1.34 9.81 7.56
N ALA A 66 2.02 10.89 7.99
CA ALA A 66 3.41 11.16 7.60
C ALA A 66 4.42 10.13 8.18
N PRO A 67 5.46 9.78 7.42
CA PRO A 67 5.73 10.11 6.02
C PRO A 67 4.76 9.43 5.06
N ILE A 68 4.28 10.20 4.07
CA ILE A 68 3.30 9.72 3.08
C ILE A 68 3.70 10.05 1.65
N GLY A 69 3.48 9.08 0.73
CA GLY A 69 3.60 9.29 -0.70
C GLY A 69 2.23 9.50 -1.37
N ILE A 70 2.14 10.46 -2.28
CA ILE A 70 1.02 10.53 -3.23
C ILE A 70 1.40 9.72 -4.46
N GLN A 71 0.60 8.68 -4.76
CA GLN A 71 0.84 7.85 -5.94
C GLN A 71 -0.02 8.30 -7.12
N ILE A 72 0.62 8.61 -8.24
CA ILE A 72 -0.03 9.01 -9.51
C ILE A 72 0.12 7.93 -10.57
N TYR A 73 -0.81 7.85 -11.51
CA TYR A 73 -0.73 6.95 -12.66
C TYR A 73 -1.30 7.55 -13.93
N GLY A 74 -0.75 7.16 -15.06
CA GLY A 74 -1.15 7.56 -16.39
C GLY A 74 -0.20 6.99 -17.45
N ASN A 75 -0.39 7.40 -18.69
CA ASN A 75 0.48 7.04 -19.82
C ASN A 75 0.71 8.20 -20.80
N ASN A 76 0.09 9.35 -20.55
CA ASN A 76 0.38 10.58 -21.28
C ASN A 76 1.48 11.34 -20.54
N PRO A 77 2.63 11.65 -21.19
CA PRO A 77 3.76 12.30 -20.53
C PRO A 77 3.43 13.67 -19.92
N GLU A 78 2.74 14.52 -20.68
CA GLU A 78 2.40 15.88 -20.28
C GLU A 78 1.44 15.84 -19.08
N ALA A 79 0.40 14.99 -19.14
CA ALA A 79 -0.55 14.82 -18.05
C ALA A 79 0.12 14.28 -16.77
N MET A 80 1.11 13.37 -16.90
CA MET A 80 1.85 12.83 -15.77
C MET A 80 2.74 13.88 -15.11
N VAL A 81 3.39 14.75 -15.88
CA VAL A 81 4.20 15.86 -15.35
C VAL A 81 3.32 16.87 -14.62
N GLU A 82 2.19 17.27 -15.20
CA GLU A 82 1.27 18.21 -14.53
C GLU A 82 0.64 17.60 -13.27
N ALA A 83 0.24 16.33 -13.29
CA ALA A 83 -0.23 15.63 -12.11
C ALA A 83 0.84 15.55 -11.01
N ALA A 84 2.10 15.36 -11.37
CA ALA A 84 3.21 15.37 -10.42
C ALA A 84 3.43 16.76 -9.80
N LYS A 85 3.32 17.84 -10.57
CA LYS A 85 3.37 19.21 -10.04
C LYS A 85 2.19 19.52 -9.10
N MET A 86 1.01 18.99 -9.41
CA MET A 86 -0.15 19.09 -8.50
C MET A 86 0.10 18.32 -7.20
N ALA A 87 0.67 17.11 -7.27
CA ALA A 87 1.05 16.35 -6.09
C ALA A 87 2.16 17.04 -5.27
N ASP A 88 3.13 17.69 -5.92
CA ASP A 88 4.19 18.49 -5.28
C ASP A 88 3.64 19.65 -4.43
N ASN A 89 2.46 20.17 -4.80
CA ASN A 89 1.75 21.25 -4.13
C ASN A 89 0.40 20.80 -3.54
N ALA A 90 0.28 19.55 -3.14
CA ALA A 90 -0.98 18.95 -2.69
C ALA A 90 -1.53 19.61 -1.41
N ASP A 91 -0.67 20.11 -0.52
CA ASP A 91 -1.03 20.90 0.66
C ASP A 91 -1.86 22.15 0.29
N GLN A 92 -1.51 22.82 -0.80
CA GLN A 92 -2.21 24.01 -1.29
C GLN A 92 -3.48 23.67 -2.08
N ILE A 93 -3.47 22.55 -2.82
CA ILE A 93 -4.56 22.16 -3.74
C ILE A 93 -5.65 21.38 -3.01
N ALA A 94 -5.26 20.37 -2.22
CA ALA A 94 -6.19 19.47 -1.52
C ALA A 94 -6.28 19.74 -0.02
N GLY A 95 -5.34 20.52 0.52
CA GLY A 95 -5.18 20.81 1.94
C GLY A 95 -4.54 19.66 2.74
N GLY A 96 -4.32 19.91 4.03
CA GLY A 96 -3.69 18.97 4.96
C GLY A 96 -2.16 18.97 4.86
N HIS A 97 -1.54 17.80 5.10
CA HIS A 97 -0.09 17.64 5.12
C HIS A 97 0.56 17.80 3.72
N GLY A 98 -0.16 17.43 2.66
CA GLY A 98 0.43 17.26 1.32
C GLY A 98 1.10 15.90 1.16
N CYS A 99 2.31 15.84 0.56
CA CYS A 99 3.07 14.60 0.49
C CYS A 99 4.56 14.82 0.78
N ASP A 100 5.22 13.77 1.23
CA ASP A 100 6.67 13.74 1.40
C ASP A 100 7.38 13.19 0.16
N VAL A 101 6.67 12.34 -0.59
CA VAL A 101 7.17 11.64 -1.78
C VAL A 101 6.10 11.64 -2.87
N ILE A 102 6.50 11.78 -4.12
CA ILE A 102 5.66 11.52 -5.30
C ILE A 102 6.02 10.14 -5.83
N ASP A 103 5.04 9.23 -5.86
CA ASP A 103 5.27 7.86 -6.34
C ASP A 103 4.58 7.63 -7.69
N ILE A 104 5.28 6.99 -8.62
CA ILE A 104 4.76 6.69 -9.95
C ILE A 104 4.31 5.24 -10.00
N ASN A 105 3.04 5.01 -10.31
CA ASN A 105 2.48 3.66 -10.48
C ASN A 105 2.71 3.14 -11.89
N PHE A 106 3.64 2.22 -12.02
CA PHE A 106 3.84 1.39 -13.21
C PHE A 106 3.57 -0.10 -12.90
N GLY A 107 2.76 -0.39 -11.86
CA GLY A 107 2.54 -1.75 -11.40
C GLY A 107 1.10 -2.23 -11.35
N CYS A 108 0.07 -1.36 -11.47
CA CYS A 108 -1.33 -1.77 -11.40
C CYS A 108 -1.69 -2.72 -12.57
N PRO A 109 -2.12 -3.99 -12.29
CA PRO A 109 -2.37 -4.97 -13.34
C PRO A 109 -3.80 -4.96 -13.88
N VAL A 110 -4.70 -4.18 -13.28
CA VAL A 110 -6.13 -4.17 -13.61
C VAL A 110 -6.33 -3.84 -15.09
N SER A 111 -7.10 -4.66 -15.79
CA SER A 111 -7.28 -4.57 -17.25
C SER A 111 -7.77 -3.20 -17.74
N LYS A 112 -8.63 -2.54 -16.96
CA LYS A 112 -9.12 -1.19 -17.24
C LYS A 112 -8.00 -0.14 -17.29
N ILE A 113 -6.91 -0.34 -16.56
CA ILE A 113 -5.73 0.54 -16.49
C ILE A 113 -4.65 0.03 -17.44
N ALA A 114 -4.19 -1.20 -17.24
CA ALA A 114 -3.10 -1.79 -18.01
C ALA A 114 -3.43 -1.97 -19.51
N GLY A 115 -4.68 -2.27 -19.83
CA GLY A 115 -5.16 -2.38 -21.21
C GLY A 115 -5.15 -1.05 -21.98
N ARG A 116 -5.16 0.07 -21.26
CA ARG A 116 -5.02 1.43 -21.82
C ARG A 116 -3.56 1.93 -21.85
N GLY A 117 -2.60 1.07 -21.54
CA GLY A 117 -1.18 1.40 -21.54
C GLY A 117 -0.68 2.11 -20.27
N ALA A 118 -1.52 2.32 -19.24
CA ALA A 118 -1.12 2.90 -17.94
C ALA A 118 -0.79 1.81 -16.90
N GLY A 119 -0.28 2.19 -15.74
CA GLY A 119 0.13 1.24 -14.72
C GLY A 119 1.11 0.21 -15.27
N SER A 120 0.87 -1.08 -15.05
CA SER A 120 1.76 -2.13 -15.59
C SER A 120 1.69 -2.31 -17.11
N GLY A 121 0.76 -1.64 -17.80
CA GLY A 121 0.73 -1.55 -19.26
C GLY A 121 1.98 -0.88 -19.82
N MET A 122 2.58 0.02 -19.07
CA MET A 122 3.83 0.71 -19.40
C MET A 122 5.04 -0.24 -19.50
N MET A 123 4.99 -1.44 -18.90
CA MET A 123 6.07 -2.44 -19.03
C MET A 123 6.32 -2.88 -20.48
N ARG A 124 5.41 -2.60 -21.40
CA ARG A 124 5.58 -2.82 -22.84
C ARG A 124 6.26 -1.66 -23.56
N GLU A 125 6.42 -0.52 -22.90
CA GLU A 125 7.01 0.71 -23.41
C GLU A 125 8.10 1.24 -22.44
N PRO A 126 9.18 0.48 -22.18
CA PRO A 126 10.19 0.83 -21.15
C PRO A 126 10.87 2.17 -21.41
N ASP A 127 11.10 2.53 -22.69
CA ASP A 127 11.67 3.83 -23.03
C ASP A 127 10.77 4.98 -22.64
N LYS A 128 9.46 4.82 -22.81
CA LYS A 128 8.46 5.80 -22.39
C LYS A 128 8.36 5.87 -20.87
N MET A 129 8.46 4.73 -20.14
CA MET A 129 8.56 4.75 -18.68
C MET A 129 9.71 5.62 -18.20
N VAL A 130 10.91 5.41 -18.74
CA VAL A 130 12.11 6.16 -18.40
C VAL A 130 11.95 7.65 -18.75
N MET A 131 11.43 7.95 -19.93
CA MET A 131 11.18 9.33 -20.36
C MET A 131 10.20 10.07 -19.43
N ILE A 132 9.04 9.46 -19.11
CA ILE A 132 8.05 10.06 -18.22
C ILE A 132 8.66 10.27 -16.81
N THR A 133 9.37 9.26 -16.29
CA THR A 133 10.00 9.33 -14.97
C THR A 133 11.00 10.47 -14.91
N LYS A 134 11.88 10.59 -15.92
CA LYS A 134 12.86 11.69 -16.01
C LYS A 134 12.18 13.06 -16.04
N SER A 135 11.16 13.21 -16.89
CA SER A 135 10.43 14.48 -17.00
C SER A 135 9.75 14.88 -15.68
N ILE A 136 9.23 13.91 -14.91
CA ILE A 136 8.66 14.16 -13.59
C ILE A 136 9.75 14.59 -12.61
N VAL A 137 10.86 13.86 -12.52
CA VAL A 137 11.97 14.17 -11.60
C VAL A 137 12.51 15.59 -11.84
N GLU A 138 12.62 16.01 -13.11
CA GLU A 138 13.07 17.35 -13.49
C GLU A 138 12.05 18.48 -13.18
N ALA A 139 10.76 18.13 -13.04
CA ALA A 139 9.68 19.09 -12.91
C ALA A 139 9.23 19.36 -11.46
N VAL A 140 9.62 18.52 -10.48
CA VAL A 140 9.15 18.60 -9.09
C VAL A 140 10.30 18.75 -8.11
N ARG A 141 9.98 19.23 -6.89
CA ARG A 141 10.97 19.43 -5.82
C ARG A 141 11.08 18.24 -4.89
N LYS A 142 9.94 17.54 -4.67
CA LYS A 142 9.87 16.41 -3.74
C LYS A 142 10.55 15.18 -4.31
N PRO A 143 11.06 14.26 -3.48
CA PRO A 143 11.61 13.00 -3.92
C PRO A 143 10.60 12.22 -4.77
N VAL A 144 11.05 11.66 -5.88
CA VAL A 144 10.23 10.81 -6.75
C VAL A 144 10.63 9.36 -6.56
N THR A 145 9.65 8.47 -6.46
CA THR A 145 9.83 7.02 -6.41
C THR A 145 9.00 6.34 -7.50
N VAL A 146 9.32 5.10 -7.79
CA VAL A 146 8.59 4.29 -8.78
C VAL A 146 8.19 2.97 -8.16
N LYS A 147 6.93 2.56 -8.40
CA LYS A 147 6.44 1.22 -8.06
C LYS A 147 6.05 0.47 -9.32
N THR A 148 6.68 -0.70 -9.54
CA THR A 148 6.51 -1.49 -10.77
C THR A 148 6.44 -3.00 -10.49
N ARG A 149 6.51 -3.81 -11.56
CA ARG A 149 6.52 -5.28 -11.57
C ARG A 149 7.77 -5.82 -12.29
N LEU A 150 7.88 -7.18 -12.38
CA LEU A 150 9.01 -7.85 -13.04
C LEU A 150 9.02 -7.63 -14.57
N GLY A 151 7.85 -7.45 -15.15
CA GLY A 151 7.64 -7.33 -16.58
C GLY A 151 6.15 -7.44 -16.94
N TRP A 152 5.86 -7.48 -18.26
CA TRP A 152 4.50 -7.69 -18.74
C TRP A 152 4.06 -9.15 -18.56
N ASP A 153 4.85 -10.09 -19.01
CA ASP A 153 4.62 -11.54 -18.93
C ASP A 153 5.93 -12.29 -18.61
N GLU A 154 5.89 -13.60 -18.70
CA GLU A 154 7.04 -14.46 -18.35
C GLU A 154 8.25 -14.24 -19.27
N ASP A 155 7.97 -14.00 -20.57
CA ASP A 155 9.00 -13.84 -21.60
C ASP A 155 9.60 -12.44 -21.65
N SER A 156 8.97 -11.46 -20.97
CA SER A 156 9.35 -10.04 -20.97
C SER A 156 9.67 -9.51 -19.57
N LYS A 157 10.35 -10.28 -18.74
CA LYS A 157 10.85 -9.83 -17.43
C LYS A 157 12.09 -8.95 -17.60
N ILE A 158 11.87 -7.65 -17.70
CA ILE A 158 12.90 -6.65 -18.01
C ILE A 158 13.41 -5.89 -16.78
N ILE A 159 12.91 -6.21 -15.57
CA ILE A 159 13.09 -5.35 -14.39
C ILE A 159 14.55 -5.10 -14.02
N VAL A 160 15.45 -6.06 -14.21
CA VAL A 160 16.86 -5.92 -13.79
C VAL A 160 17.56 -4.81 -14.57
N GLU A 161 17.39 -4.79 -15.90
CA GLU A 161 17.92 -3.73 -16.76
C GLU A 161 17.15 -2.42 -16.56
N LEU A 162 15.83 -2.49 -16.49
CA LEU A 162 14.98 -1.33 -16.31
C LEU A 162 15.25 -0.59 -15.00
N ALA A 163 15.63 -1.30 -13.93
CA ALA A 163 15.95 -0.69 -12.64
C ALA A 163 17.09 0.31 -12.72
N GLU A 164 18.19 -0.02 -13.43
CA GLU A 164 19.30 0.93 -13.65
C GLU A 164 18.84 2.16 -14.43
N ARG A 165 18.11 1.94 -15.52
CA ARG A 165 17.59 3.02 -16.36
C ARG A 165 16.66 3.95 -15.59
N LEU A 166 15.83 3.42 -14.70
CA LEU A 166 14.97 4.22 -13.83
C LEU A 166 15.79 4.97 -12.78
N GLN A 167 16.77 4.34 -12.15
CA GLN A 167 17.71 5.02 -11.24
C GLN A 167 18.38 6.22 -11.89
N ASP A 168 18.85 6.07 -13.13
CA ASP A 168 19.56 7.12 -13.89
C ASP A 168 18.67 8.33 -14.19
N THR A 169 17.34 8.21 -14.05
CA THR A 169 16.43 9.36 -14.11
C THR A 169 16.48 10.25 -12.87
N GLY A 170 17.07 9.78 -11.77
CA GLY A 170 17.19 10.49 -10.50
C GLY A 170 16.13 10.16 -9.46
N ILE A 171 15.34 9.10 -9.63
CA ILE A 171 14.41 8.62 -8.59
C ILE A 171 15.16 8.26 -7.30
N LYS A 172 14.46 8.31 -6.16
CA LYS A 172 15.06 8.12 -4.84
C LYS A 172 14.80 6.73 -4.22
N ALA A 173 13.91 5.94 -4.79
CA ALA A 173 13.71 4.52 -4.45
C ALA A 173 12.92 3.82 -5.56
N LEU A 174 13.07 2.50 -5.63
CA LEU A 174 12.34 1.65 -6.55
C LEU A 174 11.64 0.51 -5.79
N THR A 175 10.32 0.42 -5.92
CA THR A 175 9.53 -0.69 -5.39
C THR A 175 9.22 -1.69 -6.50
N VAL A 176 9.52 -2.96 -6.28
CA VAL A 176 9.28 -4.03 -7.26
C VAL A 176 8.37 -5.10 -6.69
N HIS A 177 7.22 -5.32 -7.33
CA HIS A 177 6.36 -6.46 -7.05
C HIS A 177 6.89 -7.70 -7.80
N GLY A 178 7.16 -8.79 -7.07
CA GLY A 178 7.72 -10.04 -7.59
C GLY A 178 6.78 -10.86 -8.48
N ARG A 179 5.93 -10.19 -9.28
CA ARG A 179 5.06 -10.79 -10.30
C ARG A 179 5.07 -9.97 -11.58
N THR A 180 4.79 -10.64 -12.69
CA THR A 180 4.49 -9.96 -13.97
C THR A 180 3.06 -9.41 -13.98
N ARG A 181 2.75 -8.57 -14.98
CA ARG A 181 1.36 -8.10 -15.16
C ARG A 181 0.41 -9.25 -15.44
N CYS A 182 0.81 -10.20 -16.31
CA CYS A 182 -0.07 -11.31 -16.70
C CYS A 182 -0.38 -12.27 -15.56
N GLN A 183 0.52 -12.46 -14.61
CA GLN A 183 0.24 -13.19 -13.38
C GLN A 183 -0.82 -12.51 -12.51
N MET A 184 -0.97 -11.19 -12.57
CA MET A 184 -1.81 -10.40 -11.66
C MET A 184 -1.49 -10.71 -10.19
N TYR A 185 -2.23 -11.64 -9.57
CA TYR A 185 -2.04 -12.11 -8.19
C TYR A 185 -1.94 -13.64 -8.09
N LYS A 186 -1.91 -14.35 -9.24
CA LYS A 186 -1.82 -15.81 -9.29
C LYS A 186 -0.38 -16.28 -9.03
N GLY A 187 -0.26 -17.52 -8.56
CA GLY A 187 1.03 -18.13 -8.23
C GLY A 187 1.70 -17.42 -7.05
N GLU A 188 3.00 -17.63 -6.90
CA GLU A 188 3.82 -16.99 -5.87
C GLU A 188 4.63 -15.84 -6.45
N ALA A 189 4.96 -14.85 -5.61
CA ALA A 189 5.85 -13.76 -5.98
C ALA A 189 7.30 -14.28 -6.08
N ASP A 190 7.92 -14.05 -7.23
CA ASP A 190 9.32 -14.38 -7.47
C ASP A 190 10.22 -13.22 -7.06
N TRP A 191 10.97 -13.39 -5.99
CA TRP A 191 11.89 -12.39 -5.45
C TRP A 191 13.31 -12.49 -6.03
N THR A 192 13.61 -13.49 -6.87
CA THR A 192 14.97 -13.71 -7.38
C THR A 192 15.49 -12.53 -8.20
N LEU A 193 14.61 -11.93 -9.03
CA LEU A 193 15.00 -10.75 -9.82
C LEU A 193 15.13 -9.49 -8.95
N ILE A 194 14.39 -9.39 -7.85
CA ILE A 194 14.55 -8.29 -6.87
C ILE A 194 15.92 -8.41 -6.20
N GLY A 195 16.33 -9.62 -5.79
CA GLY A 195 17.67 -9.89 -5.28
C GLY A 195 18.75 -9.55 -6.29
N LYS A 196 18.58 -9.93 -7.57
CA LYS A 196 19.54 -9.56 -8.63
C LYS A 196 19.71 -8.06 -8.82
N ILE A 197 18.65 -7.26 -8.63
CA ILE A 197 18.75 -5.79 -8.65
C ILE A 197 19.66 -5.34 -7.49
N LYS A 198 19.49 -5.91 -6.29
CA LYS A 198 20.30 -5.56 -5.11
C LYS A 198 21.77 -5.98 -5.25
N GLU A 199 22.03 -7.10 -5.89
CA GLU A 199 23.40 -7.60 -6.15
C GLU A 199 24.16 -6.77 -7.19
N ASN A 200 23.47 -5.94 -7.96
CA ASN A 200 24.08 -5.10 -8.98
C ASN A 200 24.86 -3.93 -8.35
N PRO A 201 26.20 -3.87 -8.47
CA PRO A 201 27.02 -2.84 -7.84
C PRO A 201 26.77 -1.42 -8.37
N ARG A 202 26.05 -1.30 -9.48
CA ARG A 202 25.66 0.02 -10.04
C ARG A 202 24.37 0.57 -9.43
N MET A 203 23.64 -0.22 -8.66
CA MET A 203 22.44 0.23 -7.97
C MET A 203 22.79 0.93 -6.65
N HIS A 204 22.41 2.19 -6.53
CA HIS A 204 22.72 3.04 -5.39
C HIS A 204 21.48 3.52 -4.61
N ILE A 205 20.30 3.43 -5.23
CA ILE A 205 19.04 3.79 -4.58
C ILE A 205 18.46 2.61 -3.79
N PRO A 206 17.66 2.86 -2.75
CA PRO A 206 16.94 1.82 -2.04
C PRO A 206 16.03 0.98 -2.96
N ILE A 207 16.09 -0.34 -2.77
CA ILE A 207 15.21 -1.30 -3.42
C ILE A 207 14.22 -1.84 -2.40
N ILE A 208 12.93 -1.64 -2.68
CA ILE A 208 11.82 -2.04 -1.83
C ILE A 208 11.16 -3.27 -2.45
N GLY A 209 11.23 -4.41 -1.76
CA GLY A 209 10.61 -5.64 -2.23
C GLY A 209 9.12 -5.71 -1.87
N ASN A 210 8.30 -6.20 -2.78
CA ASN A 210 6.86 -6.36 -2.60
C ASN A 210 6.37 -7.69 -3.17
N GLY A 211 5.38 -8.28 -2.54
CA GLY A 211 4.72 -9.52 -2.97
C GLY A 211 4.79 -10.63 -1.92
N ASP A 212 3.60 -11.13 -1.55
CA ASP A 212 3.38 -12.26 -0.63
C ASP A 212 4.03 -12.16 0.76
N ILE A 213 4.35 -10.95 1.21
CA ILE A 213 4.71 -10.70 2.62
C ILE A 213 3.41 -10.77 3.42
N ASN A 214 3.14 -11.93 3.98
CA ASN A 214 1.91 -12.24 4.71
C ASN A 214 2.14 -12.80 6.13
N SER A 215 3.39 -12.79 6.58
CA SER A 215 3.79 -13.10 7.95
C SER A 215 5.09 -12.39 8.29
N ALA A 216 5.36 -12.26 9.58
CA ALA A 216 6.59 -11.68 10.09
C ALA A 216 7.83 -12.51 9.66
N GLN A 217 7.71 -13.84 9.62
CA GLN A 217 8.79 -14.72 9.16
C GLN A 217 9.12 -14.47 7.68
N LYS A 218 8.11 -14.37 6.79
CA LYS A 218 8.35 -14.05 5.38
C LYS A 218 9.00 -12.67 5.18
N ALA A 219 8.63 -11.71 6.03
CA ALA A 219 9.26 -10.39 6.03
C ALA A 219 10.76 -10.50 6.39
N LYS A 220 11.09 -11.24 7.45
CA LYS A 220 12.47 -11.51 7.86
C LYS A 220 13.25 -12.22 6.75
N ASP A 221 12.68 -13.29 6.18
CA ASP A 221 13.29 -14.03 5.09
C ASP A 221 13.56 -13.16 3.85
N ALA A 222 12.67 -12.19 3.55
CA ALA A 222 12.87 -11.26 2.45
C ALA A 222 14.10 -10.37 2.63
N PHE A 223 14.33 -9.85 3.83
CA PHE A 223 15.54 -9.08 4.16
C PHE A 223 16.79 -9.97 4.12
N ASP A 224 16.73 -11.12 4.77
CA ASP A 224 17.93 -11.97 4.96
C ASP A 224 18.39 -12.65 3.66
N ARG A 225 17.45 -13.04 2.76
CA ARG A 225 17.75 -13.76 1.53
C ARG A 225 18.02 -12.89 0.32
N PHE A 226 17.34 -11.74 0.23
CA PHE A 226 17.39 -10.90 -0.97
C PHE A 226 18.06 -9.55 -0.73
N GLY A 227 18.43 -9.23 0.51
CA GLY A 227 19.18 -8.05 0.88
C GLY A 227 18.49 -6.72 0.55
N VAL A 228 17.16 -6.71 0.41
CA VAL A 228 16.39 -5.50 0.13
C VAL A 228 16.51 -4.48 1.25
N ASP A 229 16.43 -3.20 0.91
CA ASP A 229 16.54 -2.12 1.90
C ASP A 229 15.24 -1.95 2.69
N SER A 230 14.11 -2.35 2.11
CA SER A 230 12.78 -2.27 2.71
C SER A 230 11.85 -3.30 2.08
N ILE A 231 10.75 -3.57 2.78
CA ILE A 231 9.64 -4.36 2.25
C ILE A 231 8.36 -3.54 2.23
N MET A 232 7.48 -3.85 1.28
CA MET A 232 6.17 -3.24 1.17
C MET A 232 5.09 -4.29 1.32
N VAL A 233 4.22 -4.11 2.33
CA VAL A 233 3.09 -5.01 2.65
C VAL A 233 1.83 -4.49 1.96
N GLY A 234 1.17 -5.36 1.19
CA GLY A 234 -0.10 -5.06 0.54
C GLY A 234 -1.26 -5.82 1.18
N ARG A 235 -1.86 -6.73 0.43
CA ARG A 235 -3.09 -7.48 0.78
C ARG A 235 -3.08 -8.09 2.18
N ALA A 236 -1.93 -8.46 2.71
CA ALA A 236 -1.81 -9.02 4.06
C ALA A 236 -2.18 -8.05 5.19
N SER A 237 -2.10 -6.74 4.95
CA SER A 237 -2.53 -5.74 5.94
C SER A 237 -4.06 -5.59 6.00
N PHE A 238 -4.77 -6.01 4.95
CA PHE A 238 -6.22 -5.87 4.86
C PHE A 238 -6.92 -6.84 5.82
N GLY A 239 -7.60 -6.29 6.83
CA GLY A 239 -8.16 -7.04 7.94
C GLY A 239 -7.14 -7.53 8.98
N HIS A 240 -5.87 -7.15 8.81
CA HIS A 240 -4.75 -7.51 9.68
C HIS A 240 -3.70 -6.37 9.74
N PRO A 241 -4.08 -5.11 10.04
CA PRO A 241 -3.12 -4.00 10.04
C PRO A 241 -2.03 -4.14 11.10
N TRP A 242 -2.23 -4.93 12.16
CA TRP A 242 -1.22 -5.23 13.16
C TRP A 242 -0.06 -6.10 12.64
N ILE A 243 -0.10 -6.58 11.39
CA ILE A 243 1.02 -7.26 10.74
C ILE A 243 2.29 -6.39 10.74
N PHE A 244 2.18 -5.07 10.70
CA PHE A 244 3.33 -4.16 10.81
C PHE A 244 4.01 -4.28 12.17
N HIS A 245 3.24 -4.37 13.25
CA HIS A 245 3.75 -4.61 14.61
C HIS A 245 4.42 -5.99 14.70
N GLU A 246 3.77 -7.04 14.21
CA GLU A 246 4.30 -8.40 14.20
C GLU A 246 5.64 -8.47 13.47
N ILE A 247 5.74 -7.88 12.27
CA ILE A 247 6.97 -7.83 11.49
C ILE A 247 8.07 -7.11 12.25
N LYS A 248 7.79 -5.93 12.78
CA LYS A 248 8.78 -5.15 13.54
C LYS A 248 9.24 -5.88 14.79
N HIS A 249 8.34 -6.54 15.49
CA HIS A 249 8.67 -7.32 16.67
C HIS A 249 9.66 -8.44 16.32
N VAL A 250 9.38 -9.24 15.30
CA VAL A 250 10.30 -10.31 14.83
C VAL A 250 11.64 -9.74 14.36
N LEU A 251 11.65 -8.62 13.63
CA LEU A 251 12.90 -8.00 13.17
C LEU A 251 13.78 -7.48 14.32
N GLN A 252 13.16 -7.06 15.43
CA GLN A 252 13.87 -6.51 16.61
C GLN A 252 14.28 -7.59 17.60
N THR A 253 13.44 -8.59 17.83
CA THR A 253 13.63 -9.59 18.91
C THR A 253 14.02 -10.97 18.40
N GLY A 254 13.66 -11.29 17.16
CA GLY A 254 13.76 -12.65 16.61
C GLY A 254 12.60 -13.55 17.00
N GLU A 255 11.68 -13.10 17.86
CA GLU A 255 10.54 -13.87 18.38
C GLU A 255 9.22 -13.37 17.79
N GLU A 256 8.21 -14.24 17.72
CA GLU A 256 6.86 -13.88 17.28
C GLU A 256 6.17 -12.99 18.30
N ALA A 257 5.42 -12.00 17.83
CA ALA A 257 4.59 -11.16 18.68
C ALA A 257 3.42 -11.97 19.26
N ALA A 258 2.93 -11.57 20.44
CA ALA A 258 1.71 -12.13 20.99
C ALA A 258 0.52 -11.90 20.04
N PRO A 259 -0.35 -12.91 19.82
CA PRO A 259 -1.52 -12.76 18.97
C PRO A 259 -2.47 -11.66 19.48
N MET A 260 -3.02 -10.87 18.55
CA MET A 260 -4.00 -9.83 18.89
C MET A 260 -5.32 -10.47 19.31
N SER A 261 -5.78 -10.21 20.55
CA SER A 261 -7.01 -10.77 21.09
C SER A 261 -8.26 -10.29 20.34
N VAL A 262 -9.39 -10.99 20.51
CA VAL A 262 -10.68 -10.54 19.94
C VAL A 262 -11.08 -9.18 20.50
N ASN A 263 -10.85 -8.94 21.79
CA ASN A 263 -11.15 -7.66 22.42
C ASN A 263 -10.33 -6.51 21.85
N ASP A 264 -9.05 -6.74 21.55
CA ASP A 264 -8.20 -5.73 20.90
C ASP A 264 -8.65 -5.46 19.47
N ARG A 265 -9.09 -6.49 18.73
CA ARG A 265 -9.67 -6.34 17.40
C ARG A 265 -11.00 -5.57 17.42
N VAL A 266 -11.82 -5.76 18.46
CA VAL A 266 -13.04 -4.97 18.68
C VAL A 266 -12.68 -3.51 18.95
N ALA A 267 -11.74 -3.24 19.84
CA ALA A 267 -11.28 -1.88 20.13
C ALA A 267 -10.73 -1.18 18.87
N LEU A 268 -9.94 -1.91 18.08
CA LEU A 268 -9.44 -1.44 16.79
C LEU A 268 -10.57 -1.13 15.81
N ALA A 269 -11.56 -2.02 15.68
CA ALA A 269 -12.68 -1.84 14.76
C ALA A 269 -13.51 -0.60 15.11
N LYS A 270 -13.79 -0.38 16.41
CA LYS A 270 -14.46 0.83 16.91
C LYS A 270 -13.67 2.09 16.60
N TRP A 271 -12.37 2.08 16.88
CA TRP A 271 -11.51 3.25 16.56
C TRP A 271 -11.44 3.51 15.07
N HIS A 272 -11.25 2.49 14.23
CA HIS A 272 -11.23 2.64 12.78
C HIS A 272 -12.57 3.16 12.23
N LEU A 273 -13.71 2.68 12.77
CA LEU A 273 -15.04 3.19 12.44
C LEU A 273 -15.16 4.68 12.76
N SER A 274 -14.71 5.10 13.95
CA SER A 274 -14.74 6.50 14.36
C SER A 274 -13.91 7.41 13.44
N LEU A 275 -12.70 6.95 13.06
CA LEU A 275 -11.86 7.65 12.08
C LEU A 275 -12.53 7.76 10.71
N SER A 276 -13.09 6.65 10.21
CA SER A 276 -13.72 6.62 8.89
C SER A 276 -14.93 7.53 8.83
N THR A 277 -15.79 7.53 9.86
CA THR A 277 -16.97 8.41 9.93
C THR A 277 -16.59 9.87 10.12
N ALA A 278 -15.56 10.17 10.89
CA ALA A 278 -15.05 11.54 11.07
C ALA A 278 -14.49 12.13 9.76
N LEU A 279 -13.74 11.32 9.00
CA LEU A 279 -13.09 11.77 7.76
C LEU A 279 -14.04 11.84 6.55
N LYS A 280 -15.05 10.96 6.48
CA LYS A 280 -15.88 10.76 5.27
C LYS A 280 -17.36 11.00 5.49
N GLY A 281 -17.73 11.34 6.72
CA GLY A 281 -19.13 11.45 7.14
C GLY A 281 -19.79 10.10 7.46
N PRO A 282 -20.95 10.12 8.11
CA PRO A 282 -21.56 8.92 8.69
C PRO A 282 -21.96 7.86 7.66
N VAL A 283 -22.42 8.27 6.48
CA VAL A 283 -22.88 7.33 5.46
C VAL A 283 -21.70 6.67 4.75
N THR A 284 -20.81 7.45 4.15
CA THR A 284 -19.67 6.93 3.39
C THR A 284 -18.70 6.19 4.29
N GLY A 285 -18.43 6.71 5.49
CA GLY A 285 -17.53 6.09 6.45
C GLY A 285 -17.98 4.69 6.86
N ILE A 286 -19.27 4.48 7.12
CA ILE A 286 -19.82 3.16 7.43
C ILE A 286 -19.74 2.22 6.23
N LEU A 287 -20.13 2.70 5.04
CA LEU A 287 -20.14 1.87 3.82
C LEU A 287 -18.73 1.35 3.48
N GLU A 288 -17.72 2.19 3.60
CA GLU A 288 -16.34 1.81 3.31
C GLU A 288 -15.73 0.93 4.41
N MET A 289 -16.15 1.10 5.67
CA MET A 289 -15.74 0.23 6.77
C MET A 289 -16.22 -1.22 6.63
N ARG A 290 -17.31 -1.49 5.91
CA ARG A 290 -17.88 -2.84 5.75
C ARG A 290 -16.87 -3.88 5.29
N ARG A 291 -15.97 -3.49 4.38
CA ARG A 291 -14.91 -4.37 3.88
C ARG A 291 -13.89 -4.72 4.95
N HIS A 292 -13.49 -3.77 5.79
CA HIS A 292 -12.57 -3.99 6.89
C HIS A 292 -13.20 -4.82 8.00
N LEU A 293 -14.44 -4.49 8.40
CA LEU A 293 -15.22 -5.22 9.41
C LEU A 293 -15.42 -6.68 9.04
N ALA A 294 -15.65 -6.99 7.75
CA ALA A 294 -15.76 -8.36 7.25
C ALA A 294 -14.51 -9.20 7.49
N CYS A 295 -13.35 -8.56 7.62
CA CYS A 295 -12.04 -9.22 7.68
C CYS A 295 -11.45 -9.28 9.10
N TYR A 296 -11.71 -8.29 9.97
CA TYR A 296 -11.13 -8.21 11.31
C TYR A 296 -11.41 -9.42 12.22
N PHE A 297 -12.56 -10.05 12.02
CA PHE A 297 -13.04 -11.17 12.85
C PHE A 297 -13.05 -12.51 12.11
N LYS A 298 -12.29 -12.60 11.02
CA LYS A 298 -12.15 -13.84 10.26
C LYS A 298 -11.50 -14.92 11.16
N GLY A 299 -12.07 -16.14 11.11
CA GLY A 299 -11.59 -17.27 11.91
C GLY A 299 -12.36 -17.50 13.20
N LEU A 300 -13.28 -16.61 13.61
CA LEU A 300 -14.17 -16.89 14.74
C LEU A 300 -15.16 -18.02 14.41
N PRO A 301 -15.41 -18.96 15.35
CA PRO A 301 -16.38 -20.03 15.17
C PRO A 301 -17.80 -19.47 15.11
N ASP A 302 -18.66 -20.05 14.26
CA ASP A 302 -20.08 -19.69 14.11
C ASP A 302 -20.35 -18.18 13.86
N PHE A 303 -19.40 -17.51 13.23
CA PHE A 303 -19.43 -16.05 13.06
C PHE A 303 -20.26 -15.58 11.85
N LYS A 304 -20.73 -16.49 10.98
CA LYS A 304 -21.35 -16.14 9.69
C LYS A 304 -22.53 -15.16 9.82
N GLU A 305 -23.47 -15.44 10.73
CA GLU A 305 -24.66 -14.58 10.92
C GLU A 305 -24.29 -13.21 11.49
N THR A 306 -23.41 -13.18 12.49
CA THR A 306 -22.93 -11.93 13.09
C THR A 306 -22.17 -11.09 12.06
N ARG A 307 -21.34 -11.72 11.21
CA ARG A 307 -20.67 -11.03 10.12
C ARG A 307 -21.65 -10.36 9.17
N VAL A 308 -22.73 -11.06 8.78
CA VAL A 308 -23.76 -10.47 7.90
C VAL A 308 -24.38 -9.24 8.56
N LYS A 309 -24.80 -9.34 9.81
CA LYS A 309 -25.35 -8.19 10.56
C LYS A 309 -24.35 -7.03 10.61
N LEU A 310 -23.09 -7.31 10.96
CA LEU A 310 -22.03 -6.31 11.07
C LEU A 310 -21.80 -5.53 9.78
N VAL A 311 -21.78 -6.20 8.61
CA VAL A 311 -21.53 -5.55 7.32
C VAL A 311 -22.78 -4.97 6.67
N THR A 312 -23.96 -5.18 7.24
CA THR A 312 -25.23 -4.61 6.75
C THR A 312 -25.80 -3.55 7.66
N ALA A 313 -25.27 -3.39 8.86
CA ALA A 313 -25.70 -2.35 9.82
C ALA A 313 -25.67 -0.97 9.15
N PRO A 314 -26.77 -0.20 9.26
CA PRO A 314 -26.91 1.09 8.57
C PRO A 314 -26.30 2.26 9.35
N THR A 315 -26.10 2.13 10.67
CA THR A 315 -25.61 3.23 11.52
C THR A 315 -24.37 2.84 12.31
N ALA A 316 -23.59 3.81 12.73
CA ALA A 316 -22.40 3.59 13.55
C ALA A 316 -22.75 2.99 14.93
N GLU A 317 -23.85 3.39 15.50
CA GLU A 317 -24.36 2.89 16.79
C GLU A 317 -24.71 1.39 16.70
N GLU A 318 -25.33 0.95 15.59
CA GLU A 318 -25.62 -0.46 15.38
C GLU A 318 -24.34 -1.28 15.16
N VAL A 319 -23.36 -0.74 14.41
CA VAL A 319 -22.05 -1.39 14.27
C VAL A 319 -21.37 -1.50 15.62
N ASP A 320 -21.38 -0.44 16.44
CA ASP A 320 -20.75 -0.41 17.76
C ASP A 320 -21.39 -1.43 18.72
N ALA A 321 -22.72 -1.51 18.76
CA ALA A 321 -23.43 -2.51 19.54
C ALA A 321 -23.11 -3.95 19.12
N LEU A 322 -22.96 -4.19 17.82
CA LEU A 322 -22.53 -5.51 17.31
C LEU A 322 -21.08 -5.84 17.67
N LEU A 323 -20.20 -4.84 17.71
CA LEU A 323 -18.82 -4.99 18.17
C LEU A 323 -18.76 -5.34 19.66
N ASP A 324 -19.61 -4.72 20.51
CA ASP A 324 -19.74 -5.09 21.91
C ASP A 324 -20.23 -6.55 22.07
N TYR A 325 -21.24 -6.94 21.32
CA TYR A 325 -21.70 -8.32 21.28
C TYR A 325 -20.60 -9.32 20.88
N ILE A 326 -19.73 -8.94 19.93
CA ILE A 326 -18.58 -9.77 19.52
C ILE A 326 -17.60 -9.93 20.68
N SER A 327 -17.31 -8.86 21.42
CA SER A 327 -16.46 -8.89 22.61
C SER A 327 -17.02 -9.80 23.69
N GLU A 328 -18.33 -9.69 23.99
CA GLU A 328 -19.01 -10.52 25.01
C GLU A 328 -18.99 -12.01 24.65
N ARG A 329 -19.27 -12.33 23.37
CA ARG A 329 -19.42 -13.72 22.94
C ARG A 329 -18.11 -14.44 22.66
N TRP A 330 -17.14 -13.76 22.07
CA TRP A 330 -15.88 -14.36 21.60
C TRP A 330 -14.63 -13.75 22.24
N GLY A 331 -14.74 -12.81 23.15
CA GLY A 331 -13.59 -12.11 23.73
C GLY A 331 -12.51 -13.02 24.32
N ASN A 332 -12.92 -14.19 24.80
CA ASN A 332 -12.02 -15.23 25.37
C ASN A 332 -11.71 -16.38 24.38
N CYS A 333 -12.18 -16.30 23.12
CA CYS A 333 -11.90 -17.35 22.15
C CYS A 333 -10.47 -17.24 21.65
N PRO A 334 -9.71 -18.36 21.62
CA PRO A 334 -8.45 -18.39 20.90
C PRO A 334 -8.72 -18.24 19.40
N LEU A 335 -8.01 -17.31 18.75
CA LEU A 335 -8.07 -17.15 17.31
C LEU A 335 -7.08 -18.10 16.66
N ASN A 336 -7.59 -19.06 15.89
CA ASN A 336 -6.75 -19.90 15.05
C ASN A 336 -6.37 -19.09 13.78
N GLU A 337 -5.17 -18.54 13.76
CA GLU A 337 -4.65 -17.71 12.65
C GLU A 337 -4.32 -18.49 11.37
N THR A 338 -4.55 -19.81 11.35
CA THR A 338 -4.19 -20.71 10.23
C THR A 338 -5.07 -20.59 8.97
N SER A 339 -6.14 -19.79 8.99
CA SER A 339 -6.92 -19.57 7.77
C SER A 339 -6.32 -18.42 6.94
N SER A 340 -5.64 -18.79 5.85
CA SER A 340 -5.10 -17.83 4.88
C SER A 340 -6.10 -16.73 4.53
N VAL A 341 -5.68 -15.48 4.69
CA VAL A 341 -6.49 -14.27 4.45
C VAL A 341 -6.83 -14.08 2.95
N TYR A 342 -6.37 -14.98 2.08
CA TYR A 342 -6.42 -14.82 0.62
C TYR A 342 -7.59 -15.57 -0.01
N GLY A 343 -8.73 -14.91 -0.04
CA GLY A 343 -9.89 -15.25 -0.84
C GLY A 343 -10.61 -13.96 -1.23
N LEU A 344 -9.99 -13.18 -2.14
CA LEU A 344 -10.64 -12.17 -2.97
C LEU A 344 -10.57 -12.65 -4.42
#